data_3a11044587e9543c1452d96a510838e4
#
_entry.id   3a11044587e9543c1452d96a510838e4
#
_cell.length_a   1.000
_cell.length_b   1.000
_cell.length_c   1.000
_cell.angle_alpha   90.00
_cell.angle_beta   90.00
_cell.angle_gamma   90.00
#
_symmetry.space_group_name_H-M   'P 1'
#
loop_
_entity.id
_entity.type
_entity.pdbx_description
1 polymer ?
#
loop_
_entity_poly.entity_id
_entity_poly.type
_entity_poly.pdbx_seq_one_letter_code
_entity_poly.pdbx_strand_id
1 'polypeptide(L)'
;MKLDVLAFGAHPDDVELACSGTLLKLISEGKKVGIIDLTKGELGTRGTEFTRQEEAAAASSILGIEERVNLDLGDGIFDLSHKNKLKVIEMIRKYKPTMVLANATHDRHIDHPRAANLVKDAVFLSGLKKIETSLDGTRQEAYRPT
;
A
#
# COMPACT_ATOMS: atom_id res chain seq x y z
N MET A 1 -8.89 -12.38 4.27
CA MET A 1 -8.00 -12.29 5.46
C MET A 1 -8.08 -10.88 5.99
N LYS A 2 -8.14 -10.68 7.30
CA LYS A 2 -8.08 -9.35 7.93
C LYS A 2 -6.65 -9.07 8.40
N LEU A 3 -6.16 -7.86 8.14
CA LEU A 3 -4.88 -7.37 8.65
C LEU A 3 -5.10 -6.30 9.72
N ASP A 4 -4.16 -6.13 10.63
CA ASP A 4 -4.21 -5.05 11.63
C ASP A 4 -3.63 -3.75 11.04
N VAL A 5 -2.57 -3.89 10.27
CA VAL A 5 -1.83 -2.77 9.66
C VAL A 5 -1.68 -2.99 8.17
N LEU A 6 -1.92 -1.94 7.39
CA LEU A 6 -1.66 -1.91 5.95
C LEU A 6 -0.76 -0.71 5.64
N ALA A 7 0.47 -0.99 5.22
CA ALA A 7 1.45 0.04 4.89
C ALA A 7 1.54 0.21 3.36
N PHE A 8 1.43 1.45 2.89
CA PHE A 8 1.53 1.82 1.49
C PHE A 8 2.86 2.52 1.22
N GLY A 9 3.58 2.07 0.20
CA GLY A 9 4.76 2.73 -0.35
C GLY A 9 4.52 3.14 -1.79
N ALA A 10 5.05 4.29 -2.23
CA ALA A 10 5.06 4.66 -3.64
C ALA A 10 5.87 3.64 -4.45
N HIS A 11 6.99 3.19 -3.90
CA HIS A 11 7.92 2.24 -4.53
C HIS A 11 8.22 1.05 -3.60
N PRO A 12 8.64 -0.10 -4.17
CA PRO A 12 9.14 -1.23 -3.38
C PRO A 12 10.47 -0.85 -2.71
N ASP A 13 10.47 -0.59 -1.44
CA ASP A 13 11.52 -0.21 -0.48
C ASP A 13 11.11 0.95 0.45
N ASP A 14 10.17 1.77 0.06
CA ASP A 14 9.74 2.93 0.86
C ASP A 14 9.33 2.55 2.29
N VAL A 15 8.52 1.50 2.42
CA VAL A 15 8.02 1.03 3.70
C VAL A 15 9.16 0.47 4.56
N GLU A 16 10.05 -0.29 3.95
CA GLU A 16 11.20 -0.87 4.62
C GLU A 16 12.14 0.21 5.15
N LEU A 17 12.46 1.18 4.31
CA LEU A 17 13.37 2.28 4.67
C LEU A 17 12.77 3.22 5.72
N ALA A 18 11.45 3.45 5.64
CA ALA A 18 10.79 4.44 6.48
C ALA A 18 10.34 3.89 7.84
N CYS A 19 9.80 2.66 7.90
CA CYS A 19 9.10 2.19 9.10
C CYS A 19 9.27 0.71 9.43
N SER A 20 10.27 0.00 8.88
CA SER A 20 10.50 -1.42 9.18
C SER A 20 10.59 -1.72 10.67
N GLY A 21 11.26 -0.86 11.45
CA GLY A 21 11.36 -1.03 12.91
C GLY A 21 9.99 -0.97 13.60
N THR A 22 9.10 -0.08 13.15
CA THR A 22 7.72 0.01 13.63
C THR A 22 6.94 -1.27 13.28
N LEU A 23 7.08 -1.75 12.03
CA LEU A 23 6.40 -2.98 11.61
C LEU A 23 6.87 -4.20 12.39
N LEU A 24 8.19 -4.35 12.59
CA LEU A 24 8.77 -5.42 13.41
C LEU A 24 8.23 -5.40 14.83
N LYS A 25 8.13 -4.21 15.44
CA LYS A 25 7.55 -4.07 16.78
C LYS A 25 6.10 -4.53 16.80
N LEU A 26 5.27 -4.08 15.86
CA LEU A 26 3.86 -4.48 15.77
C LEU A 26 3.71 -5.99 15.53
N ILE A 27 4.52 -6.57 14.65
CA ILE A 27 4.53 -8.02 14.40
C ILE A 27 4.92 -8.79 15.65
N SER A 28 5.93 -8.31 16.40
CA SER A 28 6.33 -8.93 17.68
C SER A 28 5.22 -8.89 18.74
N GLU A 29 4.25 -7.99 18.60
CA GLU A 29 3.05 -7.88 19.44
C GLU A 29 1.85 -8.69 18.87
N GLY A 30 2.10 -9.53 17.86
CA GLY A 30 1.09 -10.40 17.25
C GLY A 30 0.19 -9.70 16.23
N LYS A 31 0.55 -8.50 15.76
CA LYS A 31 -0.20 -7.79 14.72
C LYS A 31 0.11 -8.36 13.34
N LYS A 32 -0.92 -8.50 12.52
CA LYS A 32 -0.81 -8.90 11.11
C LYS A 32 -0.61 -7.68 10.24
N VAL A 33 0.49 -7.67 9.52
CA VAL A 33 0.92 -6.53 8.70
C VAL A 33 0.96 -6.92 7.23
N GLY A 34 0.43 -6.04 6.36
CA GLY A 34 0.58 -6.13 4.91
C GLY A 34 1.24 -4.89 4.33
N ILE A 35 1.85 -5.05 3.17
CA ILE A 35 2.45 -3.97 2.38
C ILE A 35 1.77 -3.87 1.03
N ILE A 36 1.47 -2.65 0.60
CA ILE A 36 1.01 -2.34 -0.76
C ILE A 36 2.01 -1.40 -1.40
N ASP A 37 2.69 -1.86 -2.45
CA ASP A 37 3.51 -1.02 -3.31
C ASP A 37 2.61 -0.43 -4.40
N LEU A 38 2.61 0.89 -4.56
CA LEU A 38 1.77 1.55 -5.56
C LEU A 38 2.33 1.38 -6.97
N THR A 39 3.66 1.32 -7.12
CA THR A 39 4.36 1.12 -8.39
C THR A 39 5.40 0.03 -8.28
N LYS A 40 6.02 -0.34 -9.40
CA LYS A 40 7.14 -1.28 -9.42
C LYS A 40 8.50 -0.59 -9.27
N GLY A 41 8.52 0.76 -9.21
CA GLY A 41 9.76 1.52 -9.23
C GLY A 41 10.53 1.38 -10.55
N GLU A 42 9.82 1.24 -11.65
CA GLU A 42 10.34 0.88 -12.97
C GLU A 42 11.22 1.95 -13.62
N LEU A 43 11.14 3.20 -13.16
CA LEU A 43 12.03 4.28 -13.62
C LEU A 43 13.36 4.34 -12.87
N GLY A 44 13.55 3.49 -11.87
CA GLY A 44 14.81 3.40 -11.13
C GLY A 44 15.95 2.95 -12.01
N THR A 45 17.15 3.55 -11.82
CA THR A 45 18.35 3.27 -12.63
C THR A 45 19.17 2.09 -12.11
N ARG A 46 18.89 1.63 -10.89
CA ARG A 46 19.58 0.49 -10.27
C ARG A 46 18.66 -0.73 -10.23
N GLY A 47 19.14 -1.84 -10.76
CA GLY A 47 18.37 -3.08 -10.87
C GLY A 47 17.32 -3.03 -11.97
N THR A 48 16.48 -4.04 -12.00
CA THR A 48 15.35 -4.21 -12.93
C THR A 48 14.07 -4.37 -12.11
N GLU A 49 12.90 -4.29 -12.75
CA GLU A 49 11.63 -4.62 -12.09
C GLU A 49 11.66 -6.02 -11.44
N PHE A 50 12.30 -6.97 -12.09
CA PHE A 50 12.43 -8.34 -11.61
C PHE A 50 13.30 -8.41 -10.35
N THR A 51 14.50 -7.80 -10.34
CA THR A 51 15.36 -7.79 -9.15
C THR A 51 14.71 -7.06 -7.99
N ARG A 52 14.01 -5.96 -8.23
CA ARG A 52 13.26 -5.23 -7.19
C ARG A 52 12.12 -6.06 -6.61
N GLN A 53 11.45 -6.86 -7.44
CA GLN A 53 10.41 -7.78 -6.97
C GLN A 53 10.98 -8.90 -6.08
N GLU A 54 12.13 -9.46 -6.46
CA GLU A 54 12.81 -10.48 -5.64
C GLU A 54 13.28 -9.90 -4.31
N GLU A 55 13.86 -8.69 -4.31
CA GLU A 55 14.28 -7.98 -3.09
C GLU A 55 13.08 -7.68 -2.18
N ALA A 56 11.96 -7.24 -2.74
CA ALA A 56 10.73 -6.99 -2.00
C ALA A 56 10.16 -8.27 -1.37
N ALA A 57 10.20 -9.38 -2.08
CA ALA A 57 9.77 -10.68 -1.57
C ALA A 57 10.67 -11.17 -0.43
N ALA A 58 12.01 -11.04 -0.59
CA ALA A 58 12.97 -11.38 0.45
C ALA A 58 12.79 -10.52 1.70
N ALA A 59 12.62 -9.21 1.54
CA ALA A 59 12.36 -8.28 2.64
C ALA A 59 11.06 -8.63 3.37
N SER A 60 10.00 -8.96 2.66
CA SER A 60 8.72 -9.39 3.24
C SER A 60 8.86 -10.64 4.09
N SER A 61 9.64 -11.62 3.62
CA SER A 61 9.92 -12.84 4.37
C SER A 61 10.71 -12.57 5.64
N ILE A 62 11.74 -11.71 5.57
CA ILE A 62 12.58 -11.35 6.72
C ILE A 62 11.76 -10.59 7.77
N LEU A 63 10.90 -9.66 7.34
CA LEU A 63 10.06 -8.86 8.23
C LEU A 63 8.88 -9.64 8.83
N GLY A 64 8.47 -10.76 8.21
CA GLY A 64 7.28 -11.49 8.62
C GLY A 64 5.99 -10.82 8.14
N ILE A 65 6.02 -10.22 6.95
CA ILE A 65 4.85 -9.60 6.32
C ILE A 65 3.87 -10.69 5.85
N GLU A 66 2.60 -10.58 6.23
CA GLU A 66 1.55 -11.54 5.89
C GLU A 66 1.17 -11.49 4.40
N GLU A 67 1.11 -10.29 3.83
CA GLU A 67 0.70 -10.04 2.45
C GLU A 67 1.47 -8.88 1.84
N ARG A 68 1.91 -9.03 0.61
CA ARG A 68 2.44 -7.93 -0.19
C ARG A 68 1.81 -7.92 -1.56
N VAL A 69 1.32 -6.76 -2.00
CA VAL A 69 0.65 -6.57 -3.30
C VAL A 69 1.25 -5.35 -3.98
N ASN A 70 1.50 -5.45 -5.29
CA ASN A 70 1.88 -4.32 -6.13
C ASN A 70 0.68 -3.91 -7.00
N LEU A 71 0.32 -2.64 -7.00
CA LEU A 71 -0.82 -2.11 -7.75
C LEU A 71 -0.49 -1.68 -9.18
N ASP A 72 0.81 -1.57 -9.51
CA ASP A 72 1.30 -1.23 -10.85
C ASP A 72 0.62 0.02 -11.43
N LEU A 73 0.65 1.13 -10.67
CA LEU A 73 0.01 2.37 -11.07
C LEU A 73 0.84 3.22 -12.04
N GLY A 74 2.13 2.91 -12.18
CA GLY A 74 3.10 3.63 -13.03
C GLY A 74 4.00 4.57 -12.22
N ASP A 75 5.29 4.21 -12.14
CA ASP A 75 6.32 4.96 -11.43
C ASP A 75 6.50 6.36 -12.03
N GLY A 76 6.56 7.39 -11.19
CA GLY A 76 6.75 8.78 -11.58
C GLY A 76 5.55 9.45 -12.24
N ILE A 77 4.56 8.70 -12.69
CA ILE A 77 3.46 9.21 -13.52
C ILE A 77 2.06 8.88 -13.01
N PHE A 78 1.89 8.05 -11.96
CA PHE A 78 0.56 7.79 -11.42
C PHE A 78 -0.10 9.06 -10.89
N ASP A 79 -1.41 9.12 -11.03
CA ASP A 79 -2.23 10.27 -10.64
C ASP A 79 -3.24 9.92 -9.55
N LEU A 80 -3.99 10.94 -9.08
CA LEU A 80 -5.07 10.79 -8.13
C LEU A 80 -6.42 10.54 -8.82
N SER A 81 -6.42 9.86 -9.96
CA SER A 81 -7.61 9.55 -10.72
C SER A 81 -8.59 8.66 -9.94
N HIS A 82 -9.84 8.68 -10.35
CA HIS A 82 -10.86 7.80 -9.79
C HIS A 82 -10.45 6.33 -9.89
N LYS A 83 -9.89 5.91 -11.02
CA LYS A 83 -9.39 4.55 -11.25
C LYS A 83 -8.33 4.15 -10.21
N ASN A 84 -7.34 4.99 -9.96
CA ASN A 84 -6.28 4.70 -9.00
C ASN A 84 -6.80 4.71 -7.56
N LYS A 85 -7.72 5.62 -7.22
CA LYS A 85 -8.40 5.61 -5.92
C LYS A 85 -9.17 4.32 -5.69
N LEU A 86 -9.90 3.81 -6.69
CA LEU A 86 -10.63 2.54 -6.57
C LEU A 86 -9.69 1.36 -6.28
N LYS A 87 -8.54 1.27 -6.95
CA LYS A 87 -7.55 0.21 -6.68
C LYS A 87 -7.09 0.21 -5.21
N VAL A 88 -6.82 1.38 -4.65
CA VAL A 88 -6.42 1.52 -3.24
C VAL A 88 -7.59 1.18 -2.30
N ILE A 89 -8.80 1.64 -2.62
CA ILE A 89 -10.03 1.33 -1.87
C ILE A 89 -10.28 -0.18 -1.82
N GLU A 90 -10.08 -0.89 -2.94
CA GLU A 90 -10.20 -2.35 -3.02
C GLU A 90 -9.29 -3.05 -2.03
N MET A 91 -8.04 -2.59 -1.86
CA MET A 91 -7.09 -3.16 -0.90
C MET A 91 -7.52 -2.87 0.54
N ILE A 92 -7.94 -1.65 0.84
CA ILE A 92 -8.45 -1.28 2.17
C ILE A 92 -9.65 -2.14 2.55
N ARG A 93 -10.59 -2.33 1.64
CA ARG A 93 -11.79 -3.14 1.87
C ARG A 93 -11.51 -4.64 1.92
N LYS A 94 -10.52 -5.11 1.16
CA LYS A 94 -10.07 -6.50 1.19
C LYS A 94 -9.51 -6.87 2.55
N TYR A 95 -8.59 -6.05 3.05
CA TYR A 95 -7.82 -6.37 4.24
C TYR A 95 -8.38 -5.79 5.53
N LYS A 96 -9.27 -4.80 5.47
CA LYS A 96 -9.96 -4.17 6.60
C LYS A 96 -9.01 -3.79 7.76
N PRO A 97 -7.90 -3.05 7.48
CA PRO A 97 -6.91 -2.72 8.50
C PRO A 97 -7.48 -1.72 9.52
N THR A 98 -7.02 -1.79 10.76
CA THR A 98 -7.30 -0.75 11.75
C THR A 98 -6.36 0.44 11.60
N MET A 99 -5.13 0.19 11.15
CA MET A 99 -4.11 1.22 10.93
C MET A 99 -3.64 1.22 9.47
N VAL A 100 -3.53 2.41 8.89
CA VAL A 100 -2.93 2.62 7.57
C VAL A 100 -1.72 3.52 7.71
N LEU A 101 -0.59 3.09 7.15
CA LEU A 101 0.63 3.87 7.02
C LEU A 101 0.80 4.27 5.55
N ALA A 102 1.33 5.45 5.30
CA ALA A 102 1.59 5.95 3.95
C ALA A 102 2.85 6.83 3.95
N ASN A 103 3.34 7.16 2.76
CA ASN A 103 4.46 8.08 2.58
C ASN A 103 4.22 9.44 3.25
N ALA A 104 5.29 10.19 3.48
CA ALA A 104 5.21 11.55 4.01
C ALA A 104 4.50 12.49 3.03
N THR A 105 3.74 13.45 3.59
CA THR A 105 3.00 14.45 2.79
C THR A 105 3.91 15.51 2.16
N HIS A 106 5.13 15.63 2.63
CA HIS A 106 6.18 16.51 2.12
C HIS A 106 7.46 15.72 1.94
N ASP A 107 7.97 15.67 0.73
CA ASP A 107 9.18 14.95 0.37
C ASP A 107 9.79 15.55 -0.90
N ARG A 108 11.09 15.33 -1.07
CA ARG A 108 11.83 15.66 -2.29
C ARG A 108 11.33 14.85 -3.50
N HIS A 109 10.98 13.57 -3.28
CA HIS A 109 10.48 12.70 -4.34
C HIS A 109 9.01 13.00 -4.62
N ILE A 110 8.69 13.35 -5.86
CA ILE A 110 7.33 13.80 -6.25
C ILE A 110 6.26 12.73 -6.02
N ASP A 111 6.60 11.45 -6.08
CA ASP A 111 5.65 10.36 -5.88
C ASP A 111 5.22 10.19 -4.42
N HIS A 112 6.08 10.53 -3.45
CA HIS A 112 5.77 10.32 -2.04
C HIS A 112 4.58 11.18 -1.56
N PRO A 113 4.54 12.51 -1.76
CA PRO A 113 3.35 13.32 -1.44
C PRO A 113 2.12 12.90 -2.24
N ARG A 114 2.32 12.48 -3.49
CA ARG A 114 1.23 11.99 -4.36
C ARG A 114 0.64 10.70 -3.79
N ALA A 115 1.47 9.76 -3.37
CA ALA A 115 1.07 8.52 -2.70
C ALA A 115 0.31 8.81 -1.40
N ALA A 116 0.85 9.71 -0.56
CA ALA A 116 0.19 10.12 0.68
C ALA A 116 -1.22 10.66 0.44
N ASN A 117 -1.39 11.53 -0.56
CA ASN A 117 -2.70 12.08 -0.91
C ASN A 117 -3.65 11.04 -1.51
N LEU A 118 -3.15 10.16 -2.38
CA LEU A 118 -3.94 9.07 -2.96
C LEU A 118 -4.49 8.14 -1.86
N VAL A 119 -3.64 7.71 -0.95
CA VAL A 119 -4.01 6.83 0.16
C VAL A 119 -4.97 7.53 1.13
N LYS A 120 -4.71 8.79 1.49
CA LYS A 120 -5.59 9.59 2.34
C LYS A 120 -7.00 9.70 1.77
N ASP A 121 -7.12 10.03 0.49
CA ASP A 121 -8.41 10.12 -0.19
C ASP A 121 -9.12 8.76 -0.21
N ALA A 122 -8.38 7.69 -0.52
CA ALA A 122 -8.92 6.34 -0.57
C ALA A 122 -9.41 5.86 0.80
N VAL A 123 -8.70 6.17 1.89
CA VAL A 123 -9.13 5.85 3.27
C VAL A 123 -10.46 6.51 3.59
N PHE A 124 -10.65 7.79 3.22
CA PHE A 124 -11.93 8.46 3.40
C PHE A 124 -13.03 7.81 2.56
N LEU A 125 -12.77 7.62 1.27
CA LEU A 125 -13.74 7.11 0.30
C LEU A 125 -14.13 5.65 0.57
N SER A 126 -13.23 4.84 1.11
CA SER A 126 -13.47 3.41 1.40
C SER A 126 -14.63 3.18 2.37
N GLY A 127 -14.92 4.17 3.23
CA GLY A 127 -16.06 4.15 4.15
C GLY A 127 -17.40 4.57 3.53
N LEU A 128 -17.43 5.03 2.28
CA LEU A 128 -18.64 5.49 1.63
C LEU A 128 -19.35 4.36 0.91
N LYS A 129 -20.58 4.05 1.31
CA LYS A 129 -21.38 2.93 0.72
C LYS A 129 -21.68 3.11 -0.78
N LYS A 130 -21.74 4.35 -1.27
CA LYS A 130 -22.00 4.67 -2.68
C LYS A 130 -20.76 4.55 -3.58
N ILE A 131 -19.57 4.42 -3.02
CA ILE A 131 -18.39 4.05 -3.76
C ILE A 131 -18.39 2.52 -3.88
N GLU A 132 -18.61 2.04 -5.09
CA GLU A 132 -18.71 0.60 -5.35
C GLU A 132 -17.37 0.04 -5.81
N THR A 133 -16.95 -1.04 -5.19
CA THR A 133 -15.78 -1.83 -5.56
C THR A 133 -16.14 -3.31 -5.55
N SER A 134 -15.48 -4.08 -6.39
CA SER A 134 -15.60 -5.54 -6.41
C SER A 134 -14.21 -6.16 -6.53
N LEU A 135 -14.02 -7.31 -5.89
CA LEU A 135 -12.81 -8.11 -5.98
C LEU A 135 -13.22 -9.54 -6.33
N ASP A 136 -12.58 -10.11 -7.35
CA ASP A 136 -12.89 -11.47 -7.83
C ASP A 136 -14.39 -11.70 -8.10
N GLY A 137 -15.05 -10.69 -8.69
CA GLY A 137 -16.47 -10.72 -9.00
C GLY A 137 -17.42 -10.52 -7.81
N THR A 138 -16.89 -10.35 -6.60
CA THR A 138 -17.69 -10.15 -5.39
C THR A 138 -17.66 -8.67 -4.99
N ARG A 139 -18.85 -8.09 -4.77
CA ARG A 139 -18.98 -6.72 -4.26
C ARG A 139 -18.40 -6.63 -2.85
N GLN A 140 -17.59 -5.60 -2.63
CA GLN A 140 -17.01 -5.33 -1.32
C GLN A 140 -17.90 -4.39 -0.50
N GLU A 141 -18.01 -4.67 0.79
CA GLU A 141 -18.66 -3.77 1.75
C GLU A 141 -17.79 -2.55 2.05
N ALA A 142 -18.46 -1.41 2.31
CA ALA A 142 -17.79 -0.20 2.77
C ALA A 142 -17.05 -0.47 4.09
N TYR A 143 -15.82 -0.01 4.18
CA TYR A 143 -14.99 -0.12 5.37
C TYR A 143 -14.10 1.11 5.50
N ARG A 144 -13.96 1.66 6.70
CA ARG A 144 -13.03 2.75 7.00
C ARG A 144 -12.14 2.33 8.16
N PRO A 145 -10.80 2.44 8.00
CA PRO A 145 -9.86 2.32 9.10
C PRO A 145 -10.19 3.32 10.23
N THR A 146 -9.90 2.96 11.45
CA THR A 146 -10.19 3.79 12.65
C THR A 146 -8.96 4.51 13.13
#